data_218931132a0019c092cca62557e7facd
#
_entry.id   218931132a0019c092cca62557e7facd
#
_cell.length_a   1.000
_cell.length_b   1.000
_cell.length_c   1.000
_cell.angle_alpha   90.00
_cell.angle_beta   90.00
_cell.angle_gamma   90.00
#
_symmetry.space_group_name_H-M   'P 1'
#
loop_
_entity.id
_entity.type
_entity.pdbx_description
1 polymer ?
#
loop_
_entity_poly.entity_id
_entity_poly.type
_entity_poly.pdbx_seq_one_letter_code
_entity_poly.pdbx_strand_id
1 'polypeptide(L)'
;MYKYAILTFLILTSCSKENLEFKVPTTSEVEKLIKHSDEFNQEVITFDTPGGKIHFAIGFGIANSIMVEGQDGNIIIDAADSRYDAEKIYELFRKKNSNPVKAIIYTHNHGDHTFGAAYYLDIQDYKPQIIAHEDTDYYVQRIIGILNPIITQRSARMFGTFLPEEELINVGIGPRLNVSKSPNGYVKPDLTFSDELKITISGIEIELYHAPGETNDQIFVWLPKHKSLMPGDNIYKTFPNLYTIRGTTHRDVTGWIESLDLMKSFYPEYLFPSHTRPVIGKNEINNIFITYRDAIQYIHDQTIRLMNAGYYPDEISEMIELPQNLSSSPFLYEFYGTVRWSVKSIFNGYLGWFNGNPAELDPLSRKEKAKRISKLAGGENELIKELRLAVDKEDMQWALELSDYLISLDLFNSEVKTLRQKALIHEGAKSSNPNKRNYFLSSALELNDEFELTNLMNIDDTFLNNLSIDTLFNVLSVRFKPEDHDGSLYKVCFNFSSGLVRSISLRNGVAVISNEAQNNCDLEVLTQEIELKRVLTGLKNPVSSISSGEIVVQGGNTEFLKFLAIFR
;
A
#
# COMPACT_ATOMS: atom_id res chain seq x y z
N MET A 1 24.61 -18.09 -73.17
CA MET A 1 23.50 -17.76 -72.24
C MET A 1 23.99 -17.95 -70.83
N TYR A 2 24.50 -16.87 -70.23
CA TYR A 2 24.97 -16.88 -68.83
C TYR A 2 23.84 -16.42 -67.93
N LYS A 3 23.47 -17.25 -66.94
CA LYS A 3 22.58 -16.89 -65.85
C LYS A 3 23.44 -16.32 -64.71
N TYR A 4 23.28 -15.05 -64.38
CA TYR A 4 23.81 -14.46 -63.15
C TYR A 4 22.84 -14.74 -62.00
N ALA A 5 23.34 -15.45 -61.00
CA ALA A 5 22.64 -15.61 -59.72
C ALA A 5 23.07 -14.43 -58.83
N ILE A 6 22.15 -13.54 -58.47
CA ILE A 6 22.38 -12.47 -57.48
C ILE A 6 22.17 -13.12 -56.11
N LEU A 7 23.25 -13.25 -55.35
CA LEU A 7 23.27 -13.67 -53.95
C LEU A 7 22.95 -12.44 -53.12
N THR A 8 21.72 -12.33 -52.64
CA THR A 8 21.31 -11.28 -51.68
C THR A 8 21.78 -11.73 -50.29
N PHE A 9 22.85 -11.07 -49.79
CA PHE A 9 23.24 -11.21 -48.39
C PHE A 9 22.25 -10.46 -47.52
N LEU A 10 21.37 -11.18 -46.84
CA LEU A 10 20.61 -10.70 -45.72
C LEU A 10 21.59 -10.55 -44.53
N ILE A 11 22.01 -9.32 -44.27
CA ILE A 11 22.67 -8.98 -43.02
C ILE A 11 21.59 -8.99 -41.96
N LEU A 12 21.46 -10.11 -41.26
CA LEU A 12 20.76 -10.18 -39.97
C LEU A 12 21.62 -9.41 -38.96
N THR A 13 21.35 -8.12 -38.79
CA THR A 13 21.77 -7.40 -37.60
C THR A 13 20.98 -8.01 -36.44
N SER A 14 21.59 -8.98 -35.75
CA SER A 14 21.15 -9.36 -34.42
C SER A 14 21.33 -8.12 -33.54
N CYS A 15 20.26 -7.41 -33.26
CA CYS A 15 20.23 -6.53 -32.09
C CYS A 15 20.44 -7.47 -30.89
N SER A 16 21.66 -7.56 -30.40
CA SER A 16 21.92 -8.13 -29.09
C SER A 16 21.17 -7.21 -28.10
N LYS A 17 20.11 -7.73 -27.49
CA LYS A 17 19.52 -7.07 -26.33
C LYS A 17 20.64 -6.95 -25.30
N GLU A 18 21.12 -5.74 -25.07
CA GLU A 18 22.04 -5.47 -23.98
C GLU A 18 21.24 -5.64 -22.68
N ASN A 19 21.44 -6.77 -22.01
CA ASN A 19 20.99 -6.93 -20.64
C ASN A 19 21.78 -5.96 -19.77
N LEU A 20 21.09 -4.93 -19.28
CA LEU A 20 21.67 -3.99 -18.33
C LEU A 20 22.01 -4.76 -17.04
N GLU A 21 23.28 -4.76 -16.64
CA GLU A 21 23.72 -5.43 -15.41
C GLU A 21 23.04 -4.75 -14.20
N PHE A 22 22.23 -5.52 -13.48
CA PHE A 22 21.61 -5.08 -12.24
C PHE A 22 22.43 -5.57 -11.05
N LYS A 23 23.30 -4.70 -10.54
CA LYS A 23 24.19 -4.98 -9.41
C LYS A 23 24.21 -3.79 -8.45
N VAL A 24 23.85 -4.02 -7.21
CA VAL A 24 23.80 -2.98 -6.17
C VAL A 24 25.06 -3.05 -5.32
N PRO A 25 25.84 -1.95 -5.21
CA PRO A 25 27.02 -1.94 -4.35
C PRO A 25 26.65 -1.95 -2.87
N THR A 26 27.45 -2.64 -2.07
CA THR A 26 27.37 -2.58 -0.61
C THR A 26 27.97 -1.28 -0.11
N THR A 27 27.20 -0.49 0.61
CA THR A 27 27.60 0.80 1.21
C THR A 27 27.39 0.75 2.73
N SER A 28 27.89 1.75 3.46
CA SER A 28 27.63 1.90 4.90
C SER A 28 26.14 2.03 5.21
N GLU A 29 25.33 2.58 4.28
CA GLU A 29 23.88 2.69 4.45
C GLU A 29 23.20 1.32 4.29
N VAL A 30 23.66 0.51 3.34
CA VAL A 30 23.22 -0.89 3.18
C VAL A 30 23.58 -1.71 4.42
N GLU A 31 24.78 -1.53 5.00
CA GLU A 31 25.18 -2.22 6.25
C GLU A 31 24.29 -1.84 7.44
N LYS A 32 23.90 -0.57 7.58
CA LYS A 32 22.94 -0.13 8.60
C LYS A 32 21.59 -0.83 8.43
N LEU A 33 21.14 -0.98 7.18
CA LEU A 33 19.88 -1.63 6.87
C LEU A 33 19.94 -3.14 7.13
N ILE A 34 21.05 -3.80 6.82
CA ILE A 34 21.28 -5.22 7.15
C ILE A 34 21.20 -5.40 8.67
N LYS A 35 21.85 -4.53 9.46
CA LYS A 35 21.75 -4.57 10.92
C LYS A 35 20.35 -4.35 11.43
N HIS A 36 19.56 -3.47 10.77
CA HIS A 36 18.16 -3.26 11.14
C HIS A 36 17.30 -4.51 10.95
N SER A 37 17.68 -5.44 10.06
CA SER A 37 16.97 -6.71 9.88
C SER A 37 16.95 -7.60 11.12
N ASP A 38 17.84 -7.38 12.11
CA ASP A 38 17.81 -8.08 13.39
C ASP A 38 16.51 -7.86 14.18
N GLU A 39 15.79 -6.73 13.90
CA GLU A 39 14.47 -6.47 14.48
C GLU A 39 13.42 -7.46 14.00
N PHE A 40 13.64 -8.15 12.87
CA PHE A 40 12.65 -8.99 12.18
C PHE A 40 13.05 -10.47 12.14
N ASN A 41 13.96 -10.92 13.03
CA ASN A 41 14.29 -12.33 13.16
C ASN A 41 13.02 -13.13 13.48
N GLN A 42 12.70 -14.11 12.63
CA GLN A 42 11.45 -14.86 12.68
C GLN A 42 11.36 -15.72 13.94
N GLU A 43 10.38 -15.42 14.80
CA GLU A 43 10.13 -16.16 16.03
C GLU A 43 8.72 -15.94 16.59
N VAL A 44 8.32 -16.81 17.53
CA VAL A 44 7.15 -16.62 18.39
C VAL A 44 7.60 -16.51 19.84
N ILE A 45 7.48 -15.30 20.39
CA ILE A 45 7.86 -14.98 21.76
C ILE A 45 6.62 -15.12 22.67
N THR A 46 6.78 -15.74 23.83
CA THR A 46 5.71 -15.87 24.83
C THR A 46 6.01 -14.95 26.01
N PHE A 47 5.03 -14.15 26.38
CA PHE A 47 5.08 -13.25 27.54
C PHE A 47 4.10 -13.72 28.62
N ASP A 48 4.62 -13.92 29.83
CA ASP A 48 3.81 -14.14 31.02
C ASP A 48 3.42 -12.78 31.61
N THR A 49 2.18 -12.38 31.43
CA THR A 49 1.63 -11.12 31.93
C THR A 49 0.76 -11.37 33.16
N PRO A 50 0.39 -10.35 33.96
CA PRO A 50 -0.50 -10.54 35.10
C PRO A 50 -1.86 -11.15 34.79
N GLY A 51 -2.35 -10.98 33.54
CA GLY A 51 -3.65 -11.50 33.08
C GLY A 51 -3.56 -12.90 32.45
N GLY A 52 -2.38 -13.40 32.14
CA GLY A 52 -2.16 -14.66 31.42
C GLY A 52 -1.10 -14.52 30.33
N LYS A 53 -1.07 -15.47 29.40
CA LYS A 53 -0.03 -15.50 28.36
C LYS A 53 -0.45 -14.74 27.11
N ILE A 54 0.52 -14.05 26.53
CA ILE A 54 0.44 -13.43 25.21
C ILE A 54 1.56 -14.00 24.36
N HIS A 55 1.24 -14.44 23.15
CA HIS A 55 2.18 -14.93 22.15
C HIS A 55 2.29 -13.92 21.02
N PHE A 56 3.52 -13.55 20.70
CA PHE A 56 3.85 -12.52 19.75
C PHE A 56 4.65 -13.13 18.60
N ALA A 57 4.08 -13.15 17.40
CA ALA A 57 4.72 -13.64 16.18
C ALA A 57 5.34 -12.48 15.42
N ILE A 58 6.65 -12.54 15.19
CA ILE A 58 7.41 -11.52 14.47
C ILE A 58 8.22 -12.14 13.33
N GLY A 59 8.36 -11.39 12.22
CA GLY A 59 9.25 -11.75 11.10
C GLY A 59 8.67 -12.75 10.11
N PHE A 60 7.37 -13.01 10.14
CA PHE A 60 6.69 -13.89 9.17
C PHE A 60 6.25 -13.14 7.93
N GLY A 61 5.63 -12.00 8.10
CA GLY A 61 5.22 -11.03 7.12
C GLY A 61 5.68 -9.64 7.52
N ILE A 62 5.10 -8.60 6.93
CA ILE A 62 5.46 -7.21 7.24
C ILE A 62 4.95 -6.82 8.63
N ALA A 63 3.72 -7.24 9.00
CA ALA A 63 3.14 -7.02 10.32
C ALA A 63 3.34 -8.23 11.25
N ASN A 64 3.33 -7.95 12.55
CA ASN A 64 3.27 -8.93 13.61
C ASN A 64 1.82 -9.42 13.79
N SER A 65 1.65 -10.61 14.33
CA SER A 65 0.36 -11.11 14.79
C SER A 65 0.46 -11.52 16.25
N ILE A 66 -0.59 -11.23 17.03
CA ILE A 66 -0.57 -11.43 18.48
C ILE A 66 -1.71 -12.37 18.86
N MET A 67 -1.39 -13.43 19.64
CA MET A 67 -2.39 -14.32 20.21
C MET A 67 -2.46 -14.13 21.72
N VAL A 68 -3.66 -13.86 22.23
CA VAL A 68 -3.96 -13.79 23.67
C VAL A 68 -4.68 -15.07 24.07
N GLU A 69 -4.14 -15.81 25.07
CA GLU A 69 -4.76 -17.03 25.58
C GLU A 69 -5.98 -16.72 26.45
N GLY A 70 -7.12 -17.29 26.10
CA GLY A 70 -8.34 -17.24 26.92
C GLY A 70 -8.70 -18.60 27.52
N GLN A 71 -9.76 -18.62 28.35
CA GLN A 71 -10.18 -19.80 29.10
C GLN A 71 -10.63 -20.96 28.19
N ASP A 72 -11.41 -20.66 27.15
CA ASP A 72 -11.99 -21.63 26.22
C ASP A 72 -11.76 -21.28 24.75
N GLY A 73 -10.92 -20.29 24.49
CA GLY A 73 -10.58 -19.85 23.14
C GLY A 73 -9.53 -18.75 23.14
N ASN A 74 -8.86 -18.59 22.01
CA ASN A 74 -7.83 -17.60 21.78
C ASN A 74 -8.35 -16.41 21.00
N ILE A 75 -7.71 -15.25 21.16
CA ILE A 75 -8.00 -14.04 20.40
C ILE A 75 -6.76 -13.70 19.58
N ILE A 76 -6.95 -13.39 18.29
CA ILE A 76 -5.90 -12.93 17.39
C ILE A 76 -6.05 -11.42 17.22
N ILE A 77 -4.95 -10.68 17.35
CA ILE A 77 -4.87 -9.26 17.04
C ILE A 77 -3.95 -9.14 15.84
N ASP A 78 -4.48 -8.63 14.75
CA ASP A 78 -3.93 -8.58 13.39
C ASP A 78 -3.64 -9.96 12.78
N ALA A 79 -4.17 -10.19 11.58
CA ALA A 79 -4.26 -11.51 10.96
C ALA A 79 -3.14 -11.81 9.95
N ALA A 80 -2.07 -10.99 9.91
CA ALA A 80 -0.99 -11.00 8.93
C ALA A 80 -1.40 -10.56 7.52
N ASP A 81 -0.40 -10.43 6.62
CA ASP A 81 -0.54 -9.88 5.26
C ASP A 81 -0.99 -10.91 4.21
N SER A 82 -1.08 -12.18 4.56
CA SER A 82 -1.54 -13.24 3.67
C SER A 82 -2.05 -14.46 4.44
N ARG A 83 -2.87 -15.30 3.79
CA ARG A 83 -3.25 -16.61 4.33
C ARG A 83 -2.02 -17.51 4.55
N TYR A 84 -1.01 -17.38 3.69
CA TYR A 84 0.25 -18.11 3.80
C TYR A 84 1.00 -17.79 5.08
N ASP A 85 1.05 -16.53 5.50
CA ASP A 85 1.71 -16.14 6.76
C ASP A 85 0.83 -16.45 7.96
N ALA A 86 -0.48 -16.24 7.86
CA ALA A 86 -1.44 -16.64 8.89
C ALA A 86 -1.35 -18.13 9.22
N GLU A 87 -1.22 -19.01 8.21
CA GLU A 87 -1.00 -20.46 8.39
C GLU A 87 0.25 -20.73 9.20
N LYS A 88 1.39 -20.21 8.78
CA LYS A 88 2.67 -20.42 9.46
C LYS A 88 2.67 -19.93 10.91
N ILE A 89 2.10 -18.76 11.14
CA ILE A 89 1.96 -18.18 12.48
C ILE A 89 1.05 -19.05 13.34
N TYR A 90 -0.11 -19.43 12.82
CA TYR A 90 -1.09 -20.20 13.57
C TYR A 90 -0.59 -21.61 13.91
N GLU A 91 0.16 -22.26 13.03
CA GLU A 91 0.80 -23.54 13.34
C GLU A 91 1.76 -23.47 14.54
N LEU A 92 2.39 -22.33 14.78
CA LEU A 92 3.24 -22.10 15.94
C LEU A 92 2.41 -21.71 17.16
N PHE A 93 1.39 -20.89 17.00
CA PHE A 93 0.49 -20.50 18.07
C PHE A 93 -0.25 -21.71 18.66
N ARG A 94 -0.80 -22.60 17.83
CA ARG A 94 -1.51 -23.80 18.29
C ARG A 94 -0.62 -24.79 19.06
N LYS A 95 0.70 -24.75 18.85
CA LYS A 95 1.66 -25.52 19.67
C LYS A 95 1.82 -24.94 21.07
N LYS A 96 1.48 -23.66 21.27
CA LYS A 96 1.50 -22.98 22.56
C LYS A 96 0.16 -23.18 23.29
N ASN A 97 -0.94 -22.91 22.56
CA ASN A 97 -2.30 -23.11 23.04
C ASN A 97 -3.18 -23.60 21.88
N SER A 98 -3.79 -24.78 22.03
CA SER A 98 -4.62 -25.41 21.01
C SER A 98 -6.11 -25.04 21.07
N ASN A 99 -6.49 -24.15 21.98
CA ASN A 99 -7.87 -23.63 22.03
C ASN A 99 -8.24 -22.98 20.70
N PRO A 100 -9.51 -23.05 20.29
CA PRO A 100 -9.96 -22.45 19.04
C PRO A 100 -9.85 -20.91 19.06
N VAL A 101 -9.72 -20.29 17.88
CA VAL A 101 -9.75 -18.83 17.73
C VAL A 101 -11.21 -18.36 17.82
N LYS A 102 -11.57 -17.56 18.82
CA LYS A 102 -12.92 -17.02 19.05
C LYS A 102 -13.13 -15.65 18.41
N ALA A 103 -12.07 -14.84 18.32
CA ALA A 103 -12.15 -13.53 17.71
C ALA A 103 -10.84 -13.16 17.01
N ILE A 104 -10.98 -12.30 16.00
CA ILE A 104 -9.89 -11.61 15.34
C ILE A 104 -10.19 -10.12 15.44
N ILE A 105 -9.22 -9.33 15.89
CA ILE A 105 -9.33 -7.89 16.00
C ILE A 105 -8.40 -7.28 14.97
N TYR A 106 -8.91 -6.46 14.06
CA TYR A 106 -8.09 -5.65 13.17
C TYR A 106 -7.80 -4.32 13.84
N THR A 107 -6.52 -3.96 13.90
CA THR A 107 -6.13 -2.64 14.42
C THR A 107 -6.49 -1.54 13.44
N HIS A 108 -6.43 -1.83 12.12
CA HIS A 108 -6.81 -0.89 11.06
C HIS A 108 -6.90 -1.59 9.69
N ASN A 109 -7.20 -0.82 8.63
CA ASN A 109 -7.55 -1.31 7.30
C ASN A 109 -6.38 -1.85 6.44
N HIS A 110 -5.12 -1.68 6.80
CA HIS A 110 -4.01 -2.11 5.94
C HIS A 110 -4.00 -3.63 5.74
N GLY A 111 -3.54 -4.06 4.56
CA GLY A 111 -3.60 -5.45 4.15
C GLY A 111 -2.76 -6.39 5.00
N ASP A 112 -1.66 -5.90 5.54
CA ASP A 112 -0.76 -6.65 6.42
C ASP A 112 -1.36 -6.97 7.80
N HIS A 113 -2.50 -6.36 8.15
CA HIS A 113 -3.26 -6.66 9.37
C HIS A 113 -4.52 -7.47 9.10
N THR A 114 -4.99 -7.50 7.83
CA THR A 114 -6.34 -7.99 7.52
C THR A 114 -6.40 -9.13 6.51
N PHE A 115 -5.38 -9.30 5.61
CA PHE A 115 -5.47 -10.21 4.47
C PHE A 115 -5.21 -11.69 4.79
N GLY A 116 -4.81 -12.01 6.01
CA GLY A 116 -4.68 -13.39 6.48
C GLY A 116 -5.93 -13.99 7.12
N ALA A 117 -6.95 -13.17 7.40
CA ALA A 117 -8.09 -13.55 8.24
C ALA A 117 -8.89 -14.76 7.75
N ALA A 118 -9.07 -14.91 6.43
CA ALA A 118 -9.81 -16.03 5.87
C ALA A 118 -9.22 -17.40 6.24
N TYR A 119 -7.91 -17.49 6.47
CA TYR A 119 -7.30 -18.73 6.92
C TYR A 119 -7.94 -19.26 8.21
N TYR A 120 -8.20 -18.37 9.18
CA TYR A 120 -8.80 -18.74 10.46
C TYR A 120 -10.26 -19.22 10.35
N LEU A 121 -10.96 -18.84 9.27
CA LEU A 121 -12.32 -19.32 8.99
C LEU A 121 -12.28 -20.72 8.38
N ASP A 122 -11.26 -21.01 7.58
CA ASP A 122 -11.14 -22.27 6.84
C ASP A 122 -10.71 -23.46 7.73
N ILE A 123 -10.05 -23.20 8.87
CA ILE A 123 -9.46 -24.24 9.72
C ILE A 123 -10.33 -24.71 10.89
N GLN A 124 -11.53 -24.15 11.06
CA GLN A 124 -12.43 -24.48 12.17
C GLN A 124 -13.90 -24.46 11.74
N ASP A 125 -14.74 -25.25 12.43
CA ASP A 125 -16.15 -25.48 12.08
C ASP A 125 -17.07 -24.28 12.37
N TYR A 126 -16.55 -23.22 12.97
CA TYR A 126 -17.32 -22.00 13.25
C TYR A 126 -16.51 -20.78 12.88
N LYS A 127 -17.21 -19.69 12.55
CA LYS A 127 -16.59 -18.42 12.19
C LYS A 127 -16.16 -17.67 13.47
N PRO A 128 -14.86 -17.31 13.62
CA PRO A 128 -14.44 -16.37 14.66
C PRO A 128 -15.09 -15.01 14.42
N GLN A 129 -15.39 -14.28 15.51
CA GLN A 129 -15.92 -12.92 15.40
C GLN A 129 -14.83 -11.97 14.91
N ILE A 130 -15.08 -11.25 13.84
CA ILE A 130 -14.17 -10.24 13.31
C ILE A 130 -14.57 -8.87 13.85
N ILE A 131 -13.66 -8.20 14.56
CA ILE A 131 -13.92 -6.93 15.26
C ILE A 131 -13.00 -5.85 14.69
N ALA A 132 -13.55 -4.67 14.38
CA ALA A 132 -12.79 -3.54 13.88
C ALA A 132 -13.54 -2.21 14.08
N HIS A 133 -12.88 -1.10 13.76
CA HIS A 133 -13.56 0.20 13.63
C HIS A 133 -14.58 0.16 12.48
N GLU A 134 -15.65 0.96 12.58
CA GLU A 134 -16.75 0.96 11.60
C GLU A 134 -16.28 1.36 10.18
N ASP A 135 -15.27 2.20 10.06
CA ASP A 135 -14.72 2.64 8.78
C ASP A 135 -13.72 1.65 8.15
N THR A 136 -13.31 0.60 8.85
CA THR A 136 -12.26 -0.32 8.37
C THR A 136 -12.64 -0.95 7.03
N ASP A 137 -13.88 -1.47 6.90
CA ASP A 137 -14.34 -2.05 5.63
C ASP A 137 -14.34 -1.02 4.48
N TYR A 138 -14.77 0.22 4.75
CA TYR A 138 -14.76 1.29 3.75
C TYR A 138 -13.35 1.54 3.20
N TYR A 139 -12.34 1.66 4.07
CA TYR A 139 -10.97 1.92 3.63
C TYR A 139 -10.34 0.71 2.93
N VAL A 140 -10.60 -0.52 3.40
CA VAL A 140 -10.18 -1.74 2.69
C VAL A 140 -10.77 -1.77 1.29
N GLN A 141 -12.10 -1.61 1.16
CA GLN A 141 -12.81 -1.63 -0.13
C GLN A 141 -12.29 -0.56 -1.09
N ARG A 142 -11.90 0.61 -0.58
CA ARG A 142 -11.31 1.68 -1.40
C ARG A 142 -9.95 1.29 -1.99
N ILE A 143 -9.10 0.65 -1.20
CA ILE A 143 -7.75 0.23 -1.62
C ILE A 143 -7.84 -0.92 -2.62
N ILE A 144 -8.62 -1.96 -2.31
CA ILE A 144 -8.76 -3.14 -3.19
C ILE A 144 -9.67 -2.87 -4.41
N GLY A 145 -10.42 -1.78 -4.40
CA GLY A 145 -11.33 -1.33 -5.45
C GLY A 145 -10.73 -0.26 -6.35
N ILE A 146 -11.25 0.96 -6.22
CA ILE A 146 -11.01 2.07 -7.18
C ILE A 146 -9.54 2.51 -7.29
N LEU A 147 -8.74 2.34 -6.24
CA LEU A 147 -7.32 2.71 -6.21
C LEU A 147 -6.38 1.53 -6.44
N ASN A 148 -6.90 0.31 -6.56
CA ASN A 148 -6.09 -0.90 -6.61
C ASN A 148 -4.93 -0.85 -7.61
N PRO A 149 -5.11 -0.50 -8.90
CA PRO A 149 -4.02 -0.58 -9.86
C PRO A 149 -2.83 0.30 -9.51
N ILE A 150 -3.09 1.56 -9.10
CA ILE A 150 -2.00 2.50 -8.81
C ILE A 150 -1.36 2.22 -7.44
N ILE A 151 -2.15 1.88 -6.43
CA ILE A 151 -1.62 1.56 -5.10
C ILE A 151 -0.79 0.28 -5.16
N THR A 152 -1.25 -0.76 -5.87
CA THR A 152 -0.50 -2.00 -6.04
C THR A 152 0.85 -1.78 -6.71
N GLN A 153 0.90 -1.03 -7.82
CA GLN A 153 2.15 -0.72 -8.51
C GLN A 153 3.14 0.08 -7.63
N ARG A 154 2.64 1.11 -6.95
CA ARG A 154 3.48 1.94 -6.07
C ARG A 154 3.94 1.18 -4.83
N SER A 155 3.09 0.31 -4.29
CA SER A 155 3.46 -0.59 -3.18
C SER A 155 4.52 -1.59 -3.60
N ALA A 156 4.39 -2.19 -4.78
CA ALA A 156 5.40 -3.11 -5.31
C ALA A 156 6.79 -2.49 -5.38
N ARG A 157 6.89 -1.23 -5.84
CA ARG A 157 8.15 -0.49 -5.87
C ARG A 157 8.64 -0.14 -4.46
N MET A 158 7.76 0.37 -3.61
CA MET A 158 8.10 0.78 -2.25
C MET A 158 8.60 -0.38 -1.39
N PHE A 159 7.97 -1.54 -1.52
CA PHE A 159 8.31 -2.75 -0.77
C PHE A 159 9.29 -3.66 -1.52
N GLY A 160 9.72 -3.28 -2.73
CA GLY A 160 10.69 -4.05 -3.50
C GLY A 160 10.22 -5.45 -3.88
N THR A 161 8.92 -5.65 -4.12
CA THR A 161 8.30 -6.98 -4.31
C THR A 161 8.91 -7.78 -5.45
N PHE A 162 9.44 -7.11 -6.47
CA PHE A 162 10.06 -7.74 -7.65
C PHE A 162 11.60 -7.74 -7.62
N LEU A 163 12.20 -7.20 -6.56
CA LEU A 163 13.66 -7.24 -6.43
C LEU A 163 14.14 -8.68 -6.25
N PRO A 164 15.33 -9.02 -6.77
CA PRO A 164 16.00 -10.26 -6.43
C PRO A 164 16.10 -10.45 -4.91
N GLU A 165 16.04 -11.71 -4.44
CA GLU A 165 15.98 -11.99 -3.00
C GLU A 165 17.20 -11.45 -2.23
N GLU A 166 18.36 -11.45 -2.87
CA GLU A 166 19.62 -10.91 -2.34
C GLU A 166 19.61 -9.37 -2.21
N GLU A 167 18.73 -8.69 -2.96
CA GLU A 167 18.61 -7.23 -2.93
C GLU A 167 17.47 -6.73 -2.04
N LEU A 168 16.53 -7.60 -1.69
CA LEU A 168 15.46 -7.28 -0.75
C LEU A 168 15.92 -7.52 0.69
N ILE A 169 16.56 -6.51 1.32
CA ILE A 169 17.09 -6.62 2.67
C ILE A 169 15.96 -6.66 3.71
N ASN A 170 15.13 -5.63 3.74
CA ASN A 170 13.90 -5.53 4.52
C ASN A 170 13.03 -4.39 3.99
N VAL A 171 11.87 -4.16 4.61
CA VAL A 171 10.94 -3.08 4.23
C VAL A 171 10.76 -2.02 5.33
N GLY A 172 11.69 -1.99 6.29
CA GLY A 172 11.78 -0.97 7.35
C GLY A 172 11.01 -1.29 8.61
N ILE A 173 9.84 -1.88 8.48
CA ILE A 173 8.94 -2.28 9.58
C ILE A 173 8.68 -3.79 9.61
N GLY A 174 9.24 -4.53 8.69
CA GLY A 174 9.15 -5.98 8.58
C GLY A 174 10.14 -6.52 7.55
N PRO A 175 10.26 -7.85 7.41
CA PRO A 175 11.22 -8.45 6.48
C PRO A 175 10.82 -8.29 5.03
N ARG A 176 9.54 -8.52 4.68
CA ARG A 176 8.99 -8.47 3.33
C ARG A 176 7.47 -8.45 3.32
N LEU A 177 6.88 -8.02 2.21
CA LEU A 177 5.44 -8.08 1.96
C LEU A 177 5.07 -9.37 1.20
N ASN A 178 4.18 -10.19 1.75
CA ASN A 178 3.79 -11.51 1.22
C ASN A 178 2.37 -11.57 0.61
N VAL A 179 1.74 -10.45 0.32
CA VAL A 179 0.34 -10.41 -0.20
C VAL A 179 0.12 -11.20 -1.49
N SER A 180 1.17 -11.47 -2.27
CA SER A 180 1.09 -12.27 -3.50
C SER A 180 1.27 -13.78 -3.28
N LYS A 181 1.60 -14.23 -2.07
CA LYS A 181 1.88 -15.65 -1.77
C LYS A 181 0.62 -16.51 -1.69
N SER A 182 -0.55 -15.90 -1.50
CA SER A 182 -1.86 -16.58 -1.50
C SER A 182 -2.94 -15.64 -2.02
N PRO A 183 -4.15 -16.16 -2.35
CA PRO A 183 -5.29 -15.29 -2.60
C PRO A 183 -5.56 -14.36 -1.41
N ASN A 184 -6.06 -13.16 -1.69
CA ASN A 184 -6.42 -12.18 -0.67
C ASN A 184 -7.46 -12.76 0.29
N GLY A 185 -7.15 -12.78 1.57
CA GLY A 185 -7.96 -13.39 2.63
C GLY A 185 -8.66 -12.37 3.53
N TYR A 186 -8.93 -11.17 3.03
CA TYR A 186 -9.74 -10.21 3.79
C TYR A 186 -11.13 -10.77 4.11
N VAL A 187 -11.56 -10.57 5.34
CA VAL A 187 -12.92 -10.89 5.81
C VAL A 187 -13.51 -9.65 6.42
N LYS A 188 -14.72 -9.28 5.95
CA LYS A 188 -15.44 -8.13 6.47
C LYS A 188 -15.74 -8.30 7.96
N PRO A 189 -15.57 -7.24 8.79
CA PRO A 189 -15.91 -7.25 10.21
C PRO A 189 -17.39 -7.56 10.47
N ASP A 190 -17.64 -8.34 11.51
CA ASP A 190 -18.99 -8.67 11.99
C ASP A 190 -19.45 -7.73 13.09
N LEU A 191 -18.51 -7.28 13.93
CA LEU A 191 -18.76 -6.35 15.03
C LEU A 191 -17.91 -5.11 14.81
N THR A 192 -18.57 -3.97 14.71
CA THR A 192 -17.90 -2.68 14.53
C THR A 192 -18.31 -1.69 15.62
N PHE A 193 -17.46 -0.68 15.83
CA PHE A 193 -17.70 0.42 16.77
C PHE A 193 -17.05 1.70 16.24
N SER A 194 -17.46 2.86 16.78
CA SER A 194 -16.91 4.15 16.40
C SER A 194 -15.85 4.68 17.39
N ASP A 195 -16.19 4.85 18.66
CA ASP A 195 -15.30 5.51 19.63
C ASP A 195 -14.60 4.52 20.55
N GLU A 196 -15.37 3.70 21.27
CA GLU A 196 -14.87 2.68 22.18
C GLU A 196 -15.76 1.44 22.19
N LEU A 197 -15.14 0.29 22.47
CA LEU A 197 -15.84 -0.97 22.72
C LEU A 197 -15.19 -1.72 23.88
N LYS A 198 -15.97 -2.05 24.92
CA LYS A 198 -15.53 -2.91 26.02
C LYS A 198 -16.27 -4.23 25.97
N ILE A 199 -15.53 -5.32 25.87
CA ILE A 199 -16.08 -6.66 25.65
C ILE A 199 -15.28 -7.70 26.43
N THR A 200 -15.92 -8.80 26.77
CA THR A 200 -15.23 -9.97 27.33
C THR A 200 -15.39 -11.16 26.40
N ILE A 201 -14.28 -11.73 25.95
CA ILE A 201 -14.24 -12.91 25.08
C ILE A 201 -13.36 -13.96 25.75
N SER A 202 -13.86 -15.19 25.90
CA SER A 202 -13.11 -16.31 26.53
C SER A 202 -12.47 -15.94 27.87
N GLY A 203 -13.16 -15.09 28.66
CA GLY A 203 -12.69 -14.63 29.97
C GLY A 203 -11.66 -13.49 29.94
N ILE A 204 -11.28 -13.02 28.76
CA ILE A 204 -10.37 -11.89 28.58
C ILE A 204 -11.20 -10.61 28.48
N GLU A 205 -10.93 -9.65 29.36
CA GLU A 205 -11.46 -8.29 29.28
C GLU A 205 -10.65 -7.50 28.26
N ILE A 206 -11.32 -6.93 27.26
CA ILE A 206 -10.73 -6.21 26.14
C ILE A 206 -11.40 -4.85 26.05
N GLU A 207 -10.59 -3.83 25.97
CA GLU A 207 -11.04 -2.47 25.68
C GLU A 207 -10.40 -2.01 24.37
N LEU A 208 -11.22 -1.60 23.42
CA LEU A 208 -10.83 -1.10 22.11
C LEU A 208 -11.17 0.39 22.05
N TYR A 209 -10.24 1.20 21.56
CA TYR A 209 -10.41 2.64 21.46
C TYR A 209 -10.03 3.13 20.07
N HIS A 210 -10.87 3.96 19.48
CA HIS A 210 -10.50 4.68 18.27
C HIS A 210 -9.35 5.65 18.56
N ALA A 211 -8.31 5.56 17.77
CA ALA A 211 -7.08 6.32 17.96
C ALA A 211 -6.45 6.63 16.59
N PRO A 212 -7.04 7.55 15.81
CA PRO A 212 -6.57 7.86 14.46
C PRO A 212 -5.10 8.31 14.49
N GLY A 213 -4.35 7.90 13.49
CA GLY A 213 -2.93 8.21 13.38
C GLY A 213 -2.39 7.77 12.04
N GLU A 214 -1.79 6.57 11.95
CA GLU A 214 -1.34 6.04 10.66
C GLU A 214 -2.52 5.91 9.67
N THR A 215 -3.69 5.51 10.14
CA THR A 215 -4.94 5.55 9.38
C THR A 215 -6.08 6.19 10.19
N ASN A 216 -7.15 6.61 9.50
CA ASN A 216 -8.28 7.24 10.16
C ASN A 216 -9.12 6.26 10.98
N ASP A 217 -9.11 4.96 10.63
CA ASP A 217 -9.81 3.88 11.32
C ASP A 217 -8.94 3.16 12.36
N GLN A 218 -7.75 3.67 12.64
CA GLN A 218 -6.81 3.08 13.59
C GLN A 218 -7.42 2.97 14.97
N ILE A 219 -7.31 1.80 15.59
CA ILE A 219 -7.63 1.56 16.99
C ILE A 219 -6.40 1.08 17.75
N PHE A 220 -6.43 1.18 19.06
CA PHE A 220 -5.55 0.39 19.92
C PHE A 220 -6.37 -0.58 20.78
N VAL A 221 -5.72 -1.68 21.17
CA VAL A 221 -6.27 -2.70 22.07
C VAL A 221 -5.61 -2.54 23.45
N TRP A 222 -6.43 -2.38 24.47
CA TRP A 222 -6.01 -2.40 25.88
C TRP A 222 -6.54 -3.66 26.56
N LEU A 223 -5.64 -4.37 27.23
CA LEU A 223 -5.97 -5.55 28.03
C LEU A 223 -5.70 -5.24 29.51
N PRO A 224 -6.71 -4.79 30.29
CA PRO A 224 -6.51 -4.25 31.65
C PRO A 224 -5.80 -5.20 32.60
N LYS A 225 -6.23 -6.47 32.63
CA LYS A 225 -5.64 -7.52 33.49
C LYS A 225 -4.21 -7.86 33.08
N HIS A 226 -3.89 -7.76 31.79
CA HIS A 226 -2.56 -8.00 31.25
C HIS A 226 -1.64 -6.79 31.36
N LYS A 227 -2.19 -5.60 31.62
CA LYS A 227 -1.49 -4.30 31.58
C LYS A 227 -0.76 -4.09 30.24
N SER A 228 -1.37 -4.59 29.19
CA SER A 228 -0.78 -4.71 27.86
C SER A 228 -1.53 -3.83 26.87
N LEU A 229 -0.80 -3.10 26.06
CA LEU A 229 -1.33 -2.22 25.01
C LEU A 229 -0.77 -2.65 23.65
N MET A 230 -1.66 -2.79 22.66
CA MET A 230 -1.34 -3.03 21.26
C MET A 230 -1.74 -1.77 20.47
N PRO A 231 -0.77 -0.92 20.08
CA PRO A 231 -1.02 0.39 19.49
C PRO A 231 -1.36 0.33 18.00
N GLY A 232 -1.41 -0.86 17.39
CA GLY A 232 -1.40 -1.00 15.95
C GLY A 232 -0.15 -0.35 15.35
N ASP A 233 -0.32 0.49 14.33
CA ASP A 233 0.75 1.19 13.63
C ASP A 233 1.03 2.59 14.16
N ASN A 234 0.39 2.98 15.26
CA ASN A 234 0.65 4.29 15.86
C ASN A 234 2.03 4.38 16.54
N ILE A 235 2.66 3.26 16.87
CA ILE A 235 4.03 3.20 17.40
C ILE A 235 4.73 1.94 16.89
N TYR A 236 5.93 2.11 16.36
CA TYR A 236 6.90 1.06 16.03
C TYR A 236 8.33 1.66 16.12
N LYS A 237 9.36 0.80 16.14
CA LYS A 237 10.75 1.23 16.36
C LYS A 237 11.40 1.75 15.07
N THR A 238 10.82 2.81 14.51
CA THR A 238 11.36 3.63 13.43
C THR A 238 10.57 4.94 13.35
N PHE A 239 11.04 5.90 12.57
CA PHE A 239 10.36 7.19 12.39
C PHE A 239 8.92 6.99 11.85
N PRO A 240 7.91 7.68 12.43
CA PRO A 240 6.51 7.51 12.07
C PRO A 240 6.25 7.82 10.59
N ASN A 241 5.38 7.03 10.01
CA ASN A 241 5.05 7.17 8.60
C ASN A 241 3.95 8.23 8.39
N LEU A 242 4.25 9.49 8.68
CA LEU A 242 3.31 10.60 8.46
C LEU A 242 2.92 10.75 6.99
N TYR A 243 3.72 10.19 6.09
CA TYR A 243 3.41 10.07 4.68
C TYR A 243 4.04 8.81 4.08
N THR A 244 3.25 8.03 3.34
CA THR A 244 3.76 6.88 2.59
C THR A 244 3.84 7.16 1.10
N ILE A 245 5.01 6.84 0.48
CA ILE A 245 5.26 7.12 -0.95
C ILE A 245 4.41 6.27 -1.90
N ARG A 246 3.82 5.15 -1.43
CA ARG A 246 2.82 4.39 -2.21
C ARG A 246 1.52 5.17 -2.44
N GLY A 247 1.24 6.15 -1.60
CA GLY A 247 0.03 6.96 -1.59
C GLY A 247 -0.91 6.60 -0.43
N THR A 248 -1.49 7.62 0.16
CA THR A 248 -2.44 7.51 1.28
C THR A 248 -3.38 8.72 1.27
N THR A 249 -4.48 8.63 2.00
CA THR A 249 -5.23 9.82 2.42
C THR A 249 -4.34 10.68 3.34
N HIS A 250 -4.68 11.95 3.49
CA HIS A 250 -3.99 12.78 4.48
C HIS A 250 -4.14 12.16 5.86
N ARG A 251 -3.02 12.06 6.60
CA ARG A 251 -2.97 11.59 7.97
C ARG A 251 -3.09 12.80 8.88
N ASP A 252 -4.08 12.81 9.76
CA ASP A 252 -4.25 13.88 10.73
C ASP A 252 -3.16 13.79 11.80
N VAL A 253 -2.17 14.67 11.68
CA VAL A 253 -1.01 14.69 12.58
C VAL A 253 -1.41 15.11 14.00
N THR A 254 -2.38 16.00 14.16
CA THR A 254 -2.89 16.43 15.46
C THR A 254 -3.67 15.33 16.14
N GLY A 255 -4.53 14.63 15.43
CA GLY A 255 -5.23 13.44 15.92
C GLY A 255 -4.27 12.32 16.32
N TRP A 256 -3.15 12.14 15.60
CA TRP A 256 -2.13 11.16 15.99
C TRP A 256 -1.45 11.51 17.31
N ILE A 257 -1.13 12.81 17.54
CA ILE A 257 -0.58 13.31 18.81
C ILE A 257 -1.54 13.03 19.97
N GLU A 258 -2.84 13.34 19.79
CA GLU A 258 -3.88 13.08 20.77
C GLU A 258 -4.04 11.58 21.07
N SER A 259 -3.99 10.74 20.05
CA SER A 259 -4.02 9.28 20.20
C SER A 259 -2.85 8.73 21.02
N LEU A 260 -1.64 9.28 20.81
CA LEU A 260 -0.45 8.89 21.60
C LEU A 260 -0.57 9.35 23.08
N ASP A 261 -1.12 10.55 23.32
CA ASP A 261 -1.39 11.02 24.67
C ASP A 261 -2.47 10.18 25.37
N LEU A 262 -3.50 9.77 24.65
CA LEU A 262 -4.52 8.83 25.16
C LEU A 262 -3.90 7.49 25.54
N MET A 263 -3.17 6.83 24.62
CA MET A 263 -2.51 5.54 24.88
C MET A 263 -1.56 5.61 26.08
N LYS A 264 -0.76 6.69 26.18
CA LYS A 264 0.15 6.93 27.31
C LYS A 264 -0.58 6.98 28.66
N SER A 265 -1.83 7.49 28.69
CA SER A 265 -2.62 7.65 29.93
C SER A 265 -3.03 6.31 30.56
N PHE A 266 -2.97 5.20 29.83
CA PHE A 266 -3.23 3.84 30.35
C PHE A 266 -2.05 3.27 31.13
N TYR A 267 -0.87 3.88 31.07
CA TYR A 267 0.34 3.43 31.79
C TYR A 267 0.69 1.97 31.57
N PRO A 268 0.79 1.48 30.30
CA PRO A 268 1.07 0.08 30.02
C PRO A 268 2.40 -0.39 30.59
N GLU A 269 2.46 -1.66 31.02
CA GLU A 269 3.69 -2.35 31.42
C GLU A 269 4.28 -3.19 30.26
N TYR A 270 3.44 -3.51 29.26
CA TYR A 270 3.81 -4.22 28.04
C TYR A 270 3.23 -3.45 26.84
N LEU A 271 4.09 -3.21 25.85
CA LEU A 271 3.70 -2.61 24.55
C LEU A 271 4.02 -3.61 23.44
N PHE A 272 2.98 -4.01 22.71
CA PHE A 272 3.07 -4.97 21.60
C PHE A 272 2.69 -4.28 20.30
N PRO A 273 3.65 -3.64 19.60
CA PRO A 273 3.37 -2.95 18.34
C PRO A 273 3.10 -3.95 17.22
N SER A 274 2.31 -3.54 16.22
CA SER A 274 2.06 -4.38 15.06
C SER A 274 3.27 -4.51 14.12
N HIS A 275 4.33 -3.74 14.37
CA HIS A 275 5.64 -3.85 13.72
C HIS A 275 6.77 -3.73 14.74
N THR A 276 7.93 -4.34 14.40
CA THR A 276 9.11 -4.35 15.27
C THR A 276 8.91 -5.11 16.59
N ARG A 277 9.89 -5.08 17.48
CA ARG A 277 9.88 -5.88 18.70
C ARG A 277 9.05 -5.25 19.82
N PRO A 278 8.46 -6.07 20.71
CA PRO A 278 7.75 -5.60 21.89
C PRO A 278 8.66 -4.83 22.85
N VAL A 279 8.05 -3.96 23.63
CA VAL A 279 8.73 -3.24 24.72
C VAL A 279 8.11 -3.59 26.06
N ILE A 280 8.96 -3.82 27.06
CA ILE A 280 8.54 -4.19 28.43
C ILE A 280 9.12 -3.17 29.39
N GLY A 281 8.29 -2.70 30.29
CA GLY A 281 8.68 -1.77 31.34
C GLY A 281 8.00 -0.40 31.23
N LYS A 282 7.23 -0.08 32.26
CA LYS A 282 6.40 1.12 32.34
C LYS A 282 7.15 2.42 32.01
N ASN A 283 8.37 2.57 32.57
CA ASN A 283 9.14 3.80 32.37
C ASN A 283 9.68 3.92 30.95
N GLU A 284 10.16 2.81 30.38
CA GLU A 284 10.66 2.76 28.99
C GLU A 284 9.55 3.07 28.00
N ILE A 285 8.40 2.41 28.16
CA ILE A 285 7.21 2.63 27.32
C ILE A 285 6.74 4.09 27.41
N ASN A 286 6.66 4.66 28.64
CA ASN A 286 6.29 6.06 28.81
C ASN A 286 7.26 7.03 28.10
N ASN A 287 8.57 6.75 28.16
CA ASN A 287 9.56 7.56 27.46
C ASN A 287 9.43 7.45 25.94
N ILE A 288 9.11 6.26 25.40
CA ILE A 288 8.86 6.05 23.98
C ILE A 288 7.66 6.89 23.54
N PHE A 289 6.54 6.83 24.27
CA PHE A 289 5.37 7.65 23.97
C PHE A 289 5.70 9.14 23.92
N ILE A 290 6.44 9.65 24.90
CA ILE A 290 6.85 11.06 24.95
C ILE A 290 7.73 11.40 23.75
N THR A 291 8.76 10.61 23.49
CA THR A 291 9.72 10.86 22.40
C THR A 291 9.05 10.83 21.02
N TYR A 292 8.20 9.83 20.80
CA TYR A 292 7.50 9.65 19.52
C TYR A 292 6.48 10.76 19.27
N ARG A 293 5.68 11.07 20.28
CA ARG A 293 4.68 12.14 20.28
C ARG A 293 5.34 13.50 20.04
N ASP A 294 6.44 13.80 20.76
CA ASP A 294 7.13 15.08 20.65
C ASP A 294 7.82 15.27 19.29
N ALA A 295 8.32 14.19 18.68
CA ALA A 295 8.87 14.24 17.33
C ALA A 295 7.78 14.60 16.29
N ILE A 296 6.61 13.97 16.38
CA ILE A 296 5.47 14.26 15.51
C ILE A 296 5.04 15.72 15.67
N GLN A 297 4.88 16.18 16.91
CA GLN A 297 4.50 17.57 17.19
C GLN A 297 5.57 18.57 16.71
N TYR A 298 6.84 18.27 16.95
CA TYR A 298 7.92 19.16 16.50
C TYR A 298 7.86 19.40 15.00
N ILE A 299 7.72 18.32 14.20
CA ILE A 299 7.66 18.45 12.75
C ILE A 299 6.41 19.21 12.32
N HIS A 300 5.27 18.91 12.92
CA HIS A 300 4.02 19.62 12.65
C HIS A 300 4.18 21.13 12.92
N ASP A 301 4.56 21.49 14.14
CA ASP A 301 4.61 22.88 14.58
C ASP A 301 5.66 23.69 13.80
N GLN A 302 6.85 23.11 13.54
CA GLN A 302 7.87 23.78 12.75
C GLN A 302 7.46 23.95 11.29
N THR A 303 6.77 22.96 10.70
CA THR A 303 6.23 23.08 9.35
C THR A 303 5.23 24.22 9.27
N ILE A 304 4.24 24.27 10.18
CA ILE A 304 3.24 25.35 10.21
C ILE A 304 3.90 26.71 10.45
N ARG A 305 4.88 26.79 11.36
CA ARG A 305 5.61 28.03 11.62
C ARG A 305 6.29 28.58 10.36
N LEU A 306 6.93 27.72 9.58
CA LEU A 306 7.62 28.13 8.35
C LEU A 306 6.64 28.40 7.20
N MET A 307 5.53 27.66 7.10
CA MET A 307 4.42 27.98 6.18
C MET A 307 3.90 29.39 6.45
N ASN A 308 3.64 29.75 7.72
CA ASN A 308 3.19 31.08 8.12
C ASN A 308 4.23 32.17 7.86
N ALA A 309 5.51 31.82 7.75
CA ALA A 309 6.59 32.72 7.35
C ALA A 309 6.73 32.86 5.81
N GLY A 310 5.93 32.11 5.02
CA GLY A 310 5.87 32.20 3.56
C GLY A 310 6.86 31.32 2.80
N TYR A 311 7.49 30.34 3.45
CA TYR A 311 8.39 29.39 2.78
C TYR A 311 7.63 28.32 1.99
N TYR A 312 8.24 27.87 0.90
CA TYR A 312 7.70 26.80 0.05
C TYR A 312 8.01 25.40 0.65
N PRO A 313 7.22 24.38 0.32
CA PRO A 313 7.37 23.04 0.92
C PRO A 313 8.75 22.41 0.72
N ASP A 314 9.42 22.70 -0.39
CA ASP A 314 10.78 22.20 -0.64
C ASP A 314 11.80 22.89 0.27
N GLU A 315 11.71 24.20 0.42
CA GLU A 315 12.55 24.98 1.34
C GLU A 315 12.35 24.53 2.79
N ILE A 316 11.09 24.41 3.23
CA ILE A 316 10.74 23.95 4.58
C ILE A 316 11.34 22.54 4.83
N SER A 317 11.26 21.66 3.86
CA SER A 317 11.77 20.29 3.99
C SER A 317 13.30 20.20 4.09
N GLU A 318 14.02 21.25 3.71
CA GLU A 318 15.48 21.39 3.88
C GLU A 318 15.87 22.07 5.20
N MET A 319 14.94 22.86 5.78
CA MET A 319 15.20 23.63 7.01
C MET A 319 14.88 22.85 8.28
N ILE A 320 14.03 21.83 8.22
CA ILE A 320 13.59 21.08 9.40
C ILE A 320 14.44 19.83 9.59
N GLU A 321 15.13 19.78 10.71
CA GLU A 321 15.85 18.61 11.22
C GLU A 321 15.39 18.33 12.66
N LEU A 322 15.34 17.05 13.06
CA LEU A 322 15.03 16.70 14.45
C LEU A 322 16.13 17.20 15.39
N PRO A 323 15.77 17.80 16.54
CA PRO A 323 16.73 18.07 17.60
C PRO A 323 17.49 16.82 18.02
N GLN A 324 18.74 16.98 18.45
CA GLN A 324 19.63 15.86 18.79
C GLN A 324 19.04 14.89 19.83
N ASN A 325 18.31 15.40 20.82
CA ASN A 325 17.63 14.56 21.82
C ASN A 325 16.54 13.66 21.24
N LEU A 326 15.92 14.04 20.12
CA LEU A 326 14.96 13.22 19.38
C LEU A 326 15.68 12.34 18.35
N SER A 327 16.55 12.90 17.51
CA SER A 327 17.23 12.19 16.43
C SER A 327 18.14 11.04 16.90
N SER A 328 18.56 11.05 18.17
CA SER A 328 19.33 9.96 18.77
C SER A 328 18.46 8.77 19.22
N SER A 329 17.14 8.90 19.24
CA SER A 329 16.24 7.82 19.62
C SER A 329 16.17 6.75 18.53
N PRO A 330 16.35 5.45 18.85
CA PRO A 330 16.20 4.38 17.88
C PRO A 330 14.76 4.24 17.34
N PHE A 331 13.76 4.80 18.03
CA PHE A 331 12.38 4.87 17.57
C PHE A 331 12.13 5.98 16.55
N LEU A 332 13.14 6.80 16.23
CA LEU A 332 13.04 7.90 15.28
C LEU A 332 14.06 7.81 14.13
N TYR A 333 14.74 6.67 13.96
CA TYR A 333 15.57 6.44 12.78
C TYR A 333 14.68 6.28 11.54
N GLU A 334 15.06 6.90 10.45
CA GLU A 334 14.27 6.98 9.21
C GLU A 334 14.30 5.68 8.39
N PHE A 335 14.05 4.53 9.00
CA PHE A 335 13.94 3.28 8.27
C PHE A 335 12.59 3.08 7.59
N TYR A 336 11.59 3.95 7.85
CA TYR A 336 10.27 3.87 7.21
C TYR A 336 9.76 5.25 6.79
N GLY A 337 9.16 6.03 7.67
CA GLY A 337 8.87 7.44 7.43
C GLY A 337 10.13 8.29 7.37
N THR A 338 10.02 9.54 6.91
CA THR A 338 11.10 10.53 6.94
C THR A 338 10.58 11.91 7.33
N VAL A 339 11.41 12.72 7.96
CA VAL A 339 11.10 14.12 8.27
C VAL A 339 10.73 14.88 6.98
N ARG A 340 11.54 14.73 5.94
CA ARG A 340 11.40 15.45 4.68
C ARG A 340 10.07 15.19 3.97
N TRP A 341 9.63 13.93 3.92
CA TRP A 341 8.35 13.57 3.32
C TRP A 341 7.17 14.01 4.19
N SER A 342 7.34 13.94 5.51
CA SER A 342 6.34 14.38 6.49
C SER A 342 6.04 15.87 6.37
N VAL A 343 7.07 16.71 6.24
CA VAL A 343 6.94 18.16 6.01
C VAL A 343 6.10 18.44 4.75
N LYS A 344 6.44 17.81 3.62
CA LYS A 344 5.70 17.98 2.36
C LYS A 344 4.26 17.51 2.47
N SER A 345 4.02 16.44 3.23
CA SER A 345 2.67 15.91 3.46
C SER A 345 1.84 16.83 4.35
N ILE A 346 2.42 17.36 5.42
CA ILE A 346 1.75 18.33 6.31
C ILE A 346 1.37 19.57 5.50
N PHE A 347 2.31 20.15 4.74
CA PHE A 347 2.03 21.28 3.87
C PHE A 347 0.84 21.00 2.94
N ASN A 348 0.89 19.89 2.22
CA ASN A 348 -0.17 19.50 1.28
C ASN A 348 -1.50 19.21 1.99
N GLY A 349 -1.48 18.68 3.20
CA GLY A 349 -2.67 18.41 4.01
C GLY A 349 -3.42 19.69 4.42
N TYR A 350 -2.69 20.76 4.73
CA TYR A 350 -3.28 22.04 5.10
C TYR A 350 -3.64 22.93 3.92
N LEU A 351 -2.81 22.98 2.87
CA LEU A 351 -2.94 23.94 1.77
C LEU A 351 -3.25 23.31 0.41
N GLY A 352 -3.22 21.98 0.30
CA GLY A 352 -3.40 21.27 -0.97
C GLY A 352 -2.15 21.32 -1.85
N TRP A 353 -2.32 21.02 -3.14
CA TRP A 353 -1.21 20.83 -4.08
C TRP A 353 -0.46 22.13 -4.46
N PHE A 354 -1.14 23.28 -4.38
CA PHE A 354 -0.55 24.53 -4.79
C PHE A 354 0.38 25.08 -3.70
N ASN A 355 1.64 25.24 -4.04
CA ASN A 355 2.68 25.65 -3.09
C ASN A 355 2.77 27.18 -2.85
N GLY A 356 1.96 27.99 -3.59
CA GLY A 356 1.95 29.46 -3.48
C GLY A 356 2.82 30.17 -4.52
N ASN A 357 3.64 29.45 -5.31
CA ASN A 357 4.44 30.05 -6.37
C ASN A 357 3.60 30.29 -7.64
N PRO A 358 3.36 31.57 -8.07
CA PRO A 358 2.55 31.84 -9.26
C PRO A 358 3.04 31.15 -10.54
N ALA A 359 4.35 30.87 -10.66
CA ALA A 359 4.91 30.17 -11.82
C ALA A 359 4.52 28.69 -11.89
N GLU A 360 4.07 28.12 -10.76
CA GLU A 360 3.64 26.73 -10.63
C GLU A 360 2.12 26.56 -10.56
N LEU A 361 1.35 27.66 -10.66
CA LEU A 361 -0.10 27.61 -10.72
C LEU A 361 -0.59 26.96 -12.04
N ASP A 362 0.04 27.35 -13.16
CA ASP A 362 -0.24 26.79 -14.48
C ASP A 362 1.07 26.61 -15.28
N PRO A 363 1.90 25.62 -14.88
CA PRO A 363 3.23 25.43 -15.44
C PRO A 363 3.18 24.90 -16.88
N LEU A 364 4.27 25.11 -17.62
CA LEU A 364 4.46 24.48 -18.93
C LEU A 364 4.32 22.95 -18.82
N SER A 365 3.78 22.32 -19.87
CA SER A 365 3.80 20.86 -19.96
C SER A 365 5.24 20.32 -19.87
N ARG A 366 5.42 19.09 -19.38
CA ARG A 366 6.74 18.44 -19.26
C ARG A 366 7.52 18.50 -20.58
N LYS A 367 6.86 18.21 -21.70
CA LYS A 367 7.46 18.23 -23.04
C LYS A 367 7.91 19.64 -23.46
N GLU A 368 7.09 20.67 -23.21
CA GLU A 368 7.44 22.05 -23.55
C GLU A 368 8.57 22.59 -22.65
N LYS A 369 8.57 22.23 -21.36
CA LYS A 369 9.68 22.56 -20.45
C LYS A 369 10.98 21.90 -20.91
N ALA A 370 10.94 20.61 -21.25
CA ALA A 370 12.09 19.84 -21.73
C ALA A 370 12.68 20.42 -23.02
N LYS A 371 11.84 20.83 -24.00
CA LYS A 371 12.30 21.51 -25.23
C LYS A 371 13.08 22.79 -24.92
N ARG A 372 12.61 23.58 -23.97
CA ARG A 372 13.27 24.84 -23.59
C ARG A 372 14.57 24.60 -22.85
N ILE A 373 14.61 23.62 -21.95
CA ILE A 373 15.83 23.20 -21.24
C ILE A 373 16.87 22.67 -22.24
N SER A 374 16.46 21.81 -23.18
CA SER A 374 17.36 21.30 -24.23
C SER A 374 17.95 22.46 -25.08
N LYS A 375 17.12 23.44 -25.47
CA LYS A 375 17.60 24.63 -26.19
C LYS A 375 18.59 25.45 -25.37
N LEU A 376 18.37 25.62 -24.07
CA LEU A 376 19.29 26.34 -23.17
C LEU A 376 20.60 25.59 -22.99
N ALA A 377 20.59 24.25 -22.98
CA ALA A 377 21.77 23.41 -22.91
C ALA A 377 22.62 23.40 -24.21
N GLY A 378 22.06 23.93 -25.32
CA GLY A 378 22.75 23.92 -26.63
C GLY A 378 22.25 22.82 -27.58
N GLY A 379 21.15 22.13 -27.22
CA GLY A 379 20.51 21.09 -28.01
C GLY A 379 20.50 19.72 -27.31
N GLU A 380 19.85 18.76 -27.95
CA GLU A 380 19.62 17.42 -27.40
C GLU A 380 20.92 16.66 -27.12
N ASN A 381 21.91 16.77 -28.02
CA ASN A 381 23.20 16.11 -27.84
C ASN A 381 23.99 16.66 -26.64
N GLU A 382 23.94 17.99 -26.42
CA GLU A 382 24.58 18.59 -25.24
C GLU A 382 23.84 18.20 -23.96
N LEU A 383 22.52 18.05 -23.99
CA LEU A 383 21.73 17.56 -22.83
C LEU A 383 22.11 16.11 -22.45
N ILE A 384 22.33 15.22 -23.45
CA ILE A 384 22.83 13.86 -23.20
C ILE A 384 24.28 13.91 -22.64
N LYS A 385 25.10 14.81 -23.13
CA LYS A 385 26.48 14.99 -22.62
C LYS A 385 26.48 15.49 -21.17
N GLU A 386 25.58 16.41 -20.81
CA GLU A 386 25.41 16.85 -19.43
C GLU A 386 24.93 15.70 -18.53
N LEU A 387 23.99 14.85 -18.99
CA LEU A 387 23.59 13.65 -18.27
C LEU A 387 24.79 12.72 -17.99
N ARG A 388 25.66 12.51 -18.99
CA ARG A 388 26.86 11.69 -18.84
C ARG A 388 27.81 12.31 -17.81
N LEU A 389 28.03 13.62 -17.89
CA LEU A 389 28.87 14.36 -16.94
C LEU A 389 28.32 14.32 -15.52
N ALA A 390 26.99 14.37 -15.33
CA ALA A 390 26.35 14.24 -14.03
C ALA A 390 26.61 12.86 -13.43
N VAL A 391 26.46 11.78 -14.22
CA VAL A 391 26.77 10.41 -13.78
C VAL A 391 28.24 10.24 -13.45
N ASP A 392 29.16 10.77 -14.28
CA ASP A 392 30.63 10.70 -14.08
C ASP A 392 31.07 11.43 -12.79
N LYS A 393 30.35 12.49 -12.41
CA LYS A 393 30.59 13.26 -11.18
C LYS A 393 29.82 12.74 -9.95
N GLU A 394 29.09 11.65 -10.09
CA GLU A 394 28.18 11.11 -9.07
C GLU A 394 27.10 12.09 -8.61
N ASP A 395 26.72 13.07 -9.44
CA ASP A 395 25.55 13.93 -9.23
C ASP A 395 24.28 13.25 -9.73
N MET A 396 23.89 12.20 -9.02
CA MET A 396 22.90 11.23 -9.51
C MET A 396 21.48 11.78 -9.47
N GLN A 397 21.13 12.64 -8.52
CA GLN A 397 19.82 13.28 -8.51
C GLN A 397 19.65 14.19 -9.74
N TRP A 398 20.69 14.96 -10.09
CA TRP A 398 20.68 15.76 -11.30
C TRP A 398 20.64 14.89 -12.57
N ALA A 399 21.35 13.76 -12.59
CA ALA A 399 21.27 12.79 -13.67
C ALA A 399 19.83 12.25 -13.87
N LEU A 400 19.11 11.98 -12.79
CA LEU A 400 17.70 11.56 -12.86
C LEU A 400 16.82 12.67 -13.48
N GLU A 401 16.98 13.91 -13.06
CA GLU A 401 16.23 15.06 -13.60
C GLU A 401 16.51 15.31 -15.08
N LEU A 402 17.81 15.26 -15.48
CA LEU A 402 18.20 15.37 -16.89
C LEU A 402 17.61 14.25 -17.74
N SER A 403 17.63 13.02 -17.24
CA SER A 403 17.03 11.88 -17.93
C SER A 403 15.51 12.01 -18.09
N ASP A 404 14.80 12.63 -17.13
CA ASP A 404 13.36 12.92 -17.24
C ASP A 404 13.05 13.94 -18.36
N TYR A 405 13.92 14.94 -18.58
CA TYR A 405 13.79 15.83 -19.73
C TYR A 405 13.99 15.07 -21.05
N LEU A 406 14.99 14.18 -21.14
CA LEU A 406 15.25 13.38 -22.34
C LEU A 406 14.10 12.41 -22.64
N ILE A 407 13.53 11.76 -21.62
CA ILE A 407 12.32 10.93 -21.75
C ILE A 407 11.15 11.77 -22.30
N SER A 408 10.96 12.98 -21.78
CA SER A 408 9.89 13.90 -22.21
C SER A 408 10.06 14.38 -23.66
N LEU A 409 11.27 14.28 -24.22
CA LEU A 409 11.61 14.58 -25.62
C LEU A 409 11.57 13.34 -26.54
N ASP A 410 11.13 12.19 -26.04
CA ASP A 410 11.13 10.91 -26.76
C ASP A 410 12.56 10.41 -27.11
N LEU A 411 13.58 10.81 -26.33
CA LEU A 411 15.01 10.48 -26.51
C LEU A 411 15.50 9.41 -25.53
N PHE A 412 14.65 8.44 -25.22
CA PHE A 412 14.97 7.36 -24.30
C PHE A 412 15.65 6.18 -25.01
N ASN A 413 16.86 6.44 -25.55
CA ASN A 413 17.70 5.43 -26.19
C ASN A 413 18.49 4.57 -25.18
N SER A 414 19.24 3.57 -25.63
CA SER A 414 20.01 2.66 -24.77
C SER A 414 21.02 3.38 -23.86
N GLU A 415 21.67 4.43 -24.33
CA GLU A 415 22.62 5.22 -23.54
C GLU A 415 21.90 5.94 -22.37
N VAL A 416 20.84 6.69 -22.67
CA VAL A 416 20.04 7.40 -21.65
C VAL A 416 19.47 6.43 -20.63
N LYS A 417 19.01 5.27 -21.09
CA LYS A 417 18.48 4.18 -20.27
C LYS A 417 19.55 3.66 -19.31
N THR A 418 20.77 3.38 -19.81
CA THR A 418 21.90 2.90 -19.01
C THR A 418 22.34 3.94 -17.97
N LEU A 419 22.44 5.21 -18.34
CA LEU A 419 22.83 6.28 -17.43
C LEU A 419 21.78 6.49 -16.32
N ARG A 420 20.48 6.46 -16.68
CA ARG A 420 19.39 6.51 -15.71
C ARG A 420 19.42 5.33 -14.75
N GLN A 421 19.64 4.11 -15.25
CA GLN A 421 19.75 2.92 -14.41
C GLN A 421 20.89 3.04 -13.40
N LYS A 422 22.07 3.50 -13.83
CA LYS A 422 23.20 3.75 -12.91
C LYS A 422 22.83 4.74 -11.82
N ALA A 423 22.16 5.84 -12.17
CA ALA A 423 21.73 6.83 -11.20
C ALA A 423 20.74 6.28 -10.19
N LEU A 424 19.74 5.48 -10.64
CA LEU A 424 18.76 4.84 -9.78
C LEU A 424 19.40 3.83 -8.82
N ILE A 425 20.30 2.97 -9.31
CA ILE A 425 21.02 2.00 -8.47
C ILE A 425 21.87 2.70 -7.42
N HIS A 426 22.58 3.76 -7.79
CA HIS A 426 23.43 4.52 -6.89
C HIS A 426 22.60 5.19 -5.76
N GLU A 427 21.48 5.87 -6.11
CA GLU A 427 20.58 6.48 -5.13
C GLU A 427 19.95 5.42 -4.20
N GLY A 428 19.61 4.25 -4.74
CA GLY A 428 19.16 3.11 -3.95
C GLY A 428 20.23 2.62 -2.98
N ALA A 429 21.46 2.44 -3.44
CA ALA A 429 22.58 1.97 -2.61
C ALA A 429 23.00 2.96 -1.52
N LYS A 430 22.81 4.25 -1.72
CA LYS A 430 23.10 5.32 -0.73
C LYS A 430 21.98 5.54 0.30
N SER A 431 20.88 4.78 0.26
CA SER A 431 19.76 4.97 1.16
C SER A 431 19.70 3.88 2.22
N SER A 432 19.71 4.27 3.50
CA SER A 432 19.33 3.40 4.63
C SER A 432 17.81 3.33 4.83
N ASN A 433 17.01 4.16 4.15
CA ASN A 433 15.57 4.06 4.13
C ASN A 433 15.13 3.00 3.12
N PRO A 434 14.54 1.87 3.54
CA PRO A 434 14.13 0.80 2.63
C PRO A 434 13.14 1.24 1.57
N ASN A 435 12.17 2.08 1.92
CA ASN A 435 11.14 2.54 1.00
C ASN A 435 11.74 3.35 -0.16
N LYS A 436 12.69 4.25 0.15
CA LYS A 436 13.46 5.00 -0.84
C LYS A 436 14.34 4.06 -1.67
N ARG A 437 15.11 3.20 -0.99
CA ARG A 437 16.00 2.22 -1.63
C ARG A 437 15.25 1.32 -2.61
N ASN A 438 14.22 0.66 -2.12
CA ASN A 438 13.47 -0.32 -2.90
C ASN A 438 12.74 0.34 -4.07
N TYR A 439 12.25 1.58 -3.90
CA TYR A 439 11.60 2.33 -4.99
C TYR A 439 12.58 2.66 -6.12
N PHE A 440 13.80 3.12 -5.80
CA PHE A 440 14.83 3.38 -6.79
C PHE A 440 15.30 2.09 -7.49
N LEU A 441 15.56 1.03 -6.73
CA LEU A 441 16.01 -0.24 -7.30
C LEU A 441 14.94 -0.91 -8.16
N SER A 442 13.67 -0.90 -7.73
CA SER A 442 12.57 -1.40 -8.55
C SER A 442 12.43 -0.59 -9.84
N SER A 443 12.57 0.74 -9.76
CA SER A 443 12.56 1.59 -10.96
C SER A 443 13.74 1.33 -11.88
N ALA A 444 14.91 0.94 -11.36
CA ALA A 444 16.06 0.53 -12.16
C ALA A 444 15.82 -0.83 -12.84
N LEU A 445 15.19 -1.77 -12.13
CA LEU A 445 14.83 -3.09 -12.66
C LEU A 445 13.81 -3.00 -13.79
N GLU A 446 12.82 -2.12 -13.68
CA GLU A 446 11.79 -1.86 -14.69
C GLU A 446 12.35 -1.29 -16.01
N LEU A 447 13.57 -0.80 -16.02
CA LEU A 447 14.25 -0.39 -17.25
C LEU A 447 14.73 -1.59 -18.07
N ASN A 448 14.75 -2.79 -17.54
CA ASN A 448 15.07 -3.98 -18.32
C ASN A 448 13.87 -4.34 -19.22
N ASP A 449 14.13 -4.54 -20.53
CA ASP A 449 13.09 -4.87 -21.53
C ASP A 449 12.45 -6.25 -21.32
N GLU A 450 13.05 -7.09 -20.50
CA GLU A 450 12.53 -8.41 -20.12
C GLU A 450 11.66 -8.37 -18.85
N PHE A 451 11.60 -7.20 -18.17
CA PHE A 451 10.81 -7.06 -16.96
C PHE A 451 9.33 -6.92 -17.28
N GLU A 452 8.51 -7.78 -16.69
CA GLU A 452 7.06 -7.72 -16.78
C GLU A 452 6.45 -7.49 -15.38
N LEU A 453 5.64 -6.44 -15.27
CA LEU A 453 4.82 -6.22 -14.08
C LEU A 453 3.71 -7.27 -14.02
N THR A 454 3.89 -8.28 -13.19
CA THR A 454 2.85 -9.28 -12.94
C THR A 454 1.76 -8.75 -12.01
N ASN A 455 0.55 -9.28 -12.14
CA ASN A 455 -0.52 -8.95 -11.21
C ASN A 455 -0.18 -9.49 -9.82
N LEU A 456 -0.09 -8.60 -8.82
CA LEU A 456 0.23 -8.96 -7.44
C LEU A 456 -0.97 -9.43 -6.62
N MET A 457 -2.19 -9.16 -7.09
CA MET A 457 -3.39 -9.55 -6.37
C MET A 457 -3.94 -10.86 -6.91
N ASN A 458 -3.76 -11.92 -6.15
CA ASN A 458 -4.46 -13.18 -6.38
C ASN A 458 -5.85 -13.11 -5.73
N ILE A 459 -6.89 -13.39 -6.51
CA ILE A 459 -8.28 -13.35 -6.07
C ILE A 459 -8.93 -14.71 -6.24
N ASP A 460 -9.82 -15.06 -5.31
CA ASP A 460 -10.66 -16.26 -5.34
C ASP A 460 -12.09 -15.93 -4.91
N ASP A 461 -12.95 -16.93 -4.83
CA ASP A 461 -14.34 -16.72 -4.40
C ASP A 461 -14.46 -16.22 -2.96
N THR A 462 -13.51 -16.55 -2.06
CA THR A 462 -13.52 -16.03 -0.69
C THR A 462 -13.32 -14.52 -0.69
N PHE A 463 -12.36 -14.03 -1.46
CA PHE A 463 -12.16 -12.59 -1.67
C PHE A 463 -13.40 -11.95 -2.30
N LEU A 464 -13.97 -12.54 -3.37
CA LEU A 464 -15.13 -11.99 -4.06
C LEU A 464 -16.37 -11.92 -3.15
N ASN A 465 -16.56 -12.87 -2.24
CA ASN A 465 -17.66 -12.84 -1.27
C ASN A 465 -17.53 -11.65 -0.28
N ASN A 466 -16.31 -11.25 0.04
CA ASN A 466 -16.03 -10.10 0.91
C ASN A 466 -15.87 -8.76 0.15
N LEU A 467 -15.75 -8.79 -1.19
CA LEU A 467 -15.79 -7.60 -2.03
C LEU A 467 -17.24 -7.10 -2.16
N SER A 468 -17.52 -5.87 -1.76
CA SER A 468 -18.87 -5.33 -1.88
C SER A 468 -19.27 -5.13 -3.33
N ILE A 469 -20.56 -5.31 -3.64
CA ILE A 469 -21.07 -5.04 -4.99
C ILE A 469 -20.95 -3.54 -5.34
N ASP A 470 -21.08 -2.67 -4.34
CA ASP A 470 -20.93 -1.23 -4.51
C ASP A 470 -19.50 -0.84 -4.88
N THR A 471 -18.52 -1.47 -4.25
CA THR A 471 -17.11 -1.29 -4.63
C THR A 471 -16.89 -1.67 -6.10
N LEU A 472 -17.44 -2.79 -6.54
CA LEU A 472 -17.31 -3.24 -7.92
C LEU A 472 -17.93 -2.27 -8.92
N PHE A 473 -19.13 -1.74 -8.62
CA PHE A 473 -19.79 -0.73 -9.46
C PHE A 473 -19.01 0.58 -9.47
N ASN A 474 -18.45 1.01 -8.34
CA ASN A 474 -17.57 2.17 -8.27
C ASN A 474 -16.28 1.96 -9.11
N VAL A 475 -15.73 0.75 -9.14
CA VAL A 475 -14.62 0.42 -10.03
C VAL A 475 -15.02 0.57 -11.50
N LEU A 476 -16.22 0.13 -11.89
CA LEU A 476 -16.72 0.35 -13.24
C LEU A 476 -16.79 1.83 -13.58
N SER A 477 -17.33 2.68 -12.68
CA SER A 477 -17.45 4.10 -12.95
C SER A 477 -16.12 4.79 -13.27
N VAL A 478 -15.03 4.39 -12.60
CA VAL A 478 -13.68 4.96 -12.84
C VAL A 478 -12.93 4.30 -13.99
N ARG A 479 -13.42 3.16 -14.49
CA ARG A 479 -12.87 2.47 -15.68
C ARG A 479 -13.60 2.86 -16.97
N PHE A 480 -14.73 3.56 -16.87
CA PHE A 480 -15.49 3.99 -18.03
C PHE A 480 -14.62 4.84 -18.96
N LYS A 481 -14.61 4.47 -20.25
CA LYS A 481 -13.91 5.18 -21.32
C LYS A 481 -14.93 6.00 -22.12
N PRO A 482 -15.09 7.29 -21.85
CA PRO A 482 -16.07 8.11 -22.54
C PRO A 482 -15.82 8.22 -24.05
N GLU A 483 -14.56 8.06 -24.50
CA GLU A 483 -14.18 8.03 -25.91
C GLU A 483 -14.71 6.83 -26.69
N ASP A 484 -15.05 5.73 -26.01
CA ASP A 484 -15.63 4.52 -26.61
C ASP A 484 -17.18 4.54 -26.62
N HIS A 485 -17.79 5.67 -26.23
CA HIS A 485 -19.24 5.85 -26.15
C HIS A 485 -19.69 7.12 -26.92
N ASP A 486 -20.82 7.02 -27.64
CA ASP A 486 -21.32 8.12 -28.49
C ASP A 486 -21.94 9.30 -27.72
N GLY A 487 -21.98 9.24 -26.38
CA GLY A 487 -22.55 10.25 -25.52
C GLY A 487 -24.07 10.19 -25.34
N SER A 488 -24.76 9.26 -26.00
CA SER A 488 -26.20 9.04 -25.82
C SER A 488 -26.50 8.50 -24.41
N LEU A 489 -27.73 8.69 -23.95
CA LEU A 489 -28.18 8.06 -22.70
C LEU A 489 -28.36 6.56 -22.95
N TYR A 490 -27.62 5.75 -22.17
CA TYR A 490 -27.72 4.29 -22.20
C TYR A 490 -27.79 3.74 -20.76
N LYS A 491 -28.82 2.95 -20.45
CA LYS A 491 -29.08 2.44 -19.11
C LYS A 491 -29.01 0.92 -19.06
N VAL A 492 -28.26 0.41 -18.11
CA VAL A 492 -28.19 -1.02 -17.81
C VAL A 492 -28.61 -1.27 -16.37
N CYS A 493 -29.62 -2.12 -16.20
CA CYS A 493 -30.17 -2.50 -14.90
C CYS A 493 -29.73 -3.90 -14.53
N PHE A 494 -29.27 -4.07 -13.28
CA PHE A 494 -28.85 -5.34 -12.72
C PHE A 494 -29.82 -5.73 -11.60
N ASN A 495 -30.48 -6.87 -11.78
CA ASN A 495 -31.38 -7.47 -10.82
C ASN A 495 -30.72 -8.74 -10.26
N PHE A 496 -30.34 -8.71 -8.98
CA PHE A 496 -29.70 -9.85 -8.35
C PHE A 496 -30.71 -10.79 -7.70
N SER A 497 -30.38 -12.08 -7.66
CA SER A 497 -31.23 -13.09 -7.04
C SER A 497 -31.46 -12.89 -5.54
N SER A 498 -30.60 -12.09 -4.87
CA SER A 498 -30.76 -11.64 -3.50
C SER A 498 -31.88 -10.60 -3.31
N GLY A 499 -32.45 -10.06 -4.39
CA GLY A 499 -33.36 -8.92 -4.37
C GLY A 499 -32.67 -7.57 -4.44
N LEU A 500 -31.34 -7.53 -4.40
CA LEU A 500 -30.57 -6.31 -4.61
C LEU A 500 -30.73 -5.82 -6.05
N VAL A 501 -30.77 -4.51 -6.25
CA VAL A 501 -30.81 -3.88 -7.56
C VAL A 501 -29.71 -2.84 -7.67
N ARG A 502 -29.13 -2.72 -8.87
CA ARG A 502 -28.17 -1.68 -9.23
C ARG A 502 -28.41 -1.26 -10.68
N SER A 503 -28.09 -0.03 -11.00
CA SER A 503 -28.10 0.41 -12.39
C SER A 503 -26.89 1.28 -12.74
N ILE A 504 -26.52 1.26 -14.00
CA ILE A 504 -25.50 2.14 -14.57
C ILE A 504 -26.17 2.94 -15.70
N SER A 505 -26.08 4.27 -15.60
CA SER A 505 -26.53 5.18 -16.67
C SER A 505 -25.31 5.87 -17.27
N LEU A 506 -25.01 5.57 -18.53
CA LEU A 506 -23.97 6.26 -19.30
C LEU A 506 -24.56 7.53 -19.88
N ARG A 507 -23.99 8.68 -19.59
CA ARG A 507 -24.41 9.98 -20.11
C ARG A 507 -23.38 11.06 -19.85
N ASN A 508 -23.25 12.02 -20.74
CA ASN A 508 -22.36 13.18 -20.56
C ASN A 508 -20.90 12.79 -20.22
N GLY A 509 -20.42 11.64 -20.73
CA GLY A 509 -19.06 11.16 -20.45
C GLY A 509 -18.85 10.56 -19.05
N VAL A 510 -19.91 10.22 -18.32
CA VAL A 510 -19.84 9.58 -16.99
C VAL A 510 -20.70 8.33 -16.92
N ALA A 511 -20.28 7.37 -16.08
CA ALA A 511 -21.08 6.21 -15.69
C ALA A 511 -21.67 6.48 -14.30
N VAL A 512 -22.96 6.76 -14.25
CA VAL A 512 -23.70 7.08 -13.01
C VAL A 512 -24.28 5.81 -12.42
N ILE A 513 -23.85 5.48 -11.20
CA ILE A 513 -24.34 4.32 -10.45
C ILE A 513 -25.58 4.72 -9.64
N SER A 514 -26.60 3.86 -9.60
CA SER A 514 -27.75 4.01 -8.73
C SER A 514 -28.06 2.70 -8.01
N ASN A 515 -28.46 2.82 -6.75
CA ASN A 515 -28.87 1.73 -5.89
C ASN A 515 -30.39 1.49 -5.93
N GLU A 516 -31.12 2.25 -6.75
CA GLU A 516 -32.54 2.18 -6.90
C GLU A 516 -32.95 1.48 -8.20
N ALA A 517 -34.09 0.82 -8.19
CA ALA A 517 -34.69 0.28 -9.39
C ALA A 517 -35.00 1.43 -10.38
N GLN A 518 -34.55 1.28 -11.61
CA GLN A 518 -34.78 2.23 -12.68
C GLN A 518 -35.80 1.68 -13.67
N ASN A 519 -36.55 2.58 -14.30
CA ASN A 519 -37.45 2.23 -15.39
C ASN A 519 -36.78 2.49 -16.75
N ASN A 520 -37.26 1.78 -17.79
CA ASN A 520 -36.79 1.95 -19.18
C ASN A 520 -35.29 1.73 -19.34
N CYS A 521 -34.80 0.59 -18.89
CA CYS A 521 -33.42 0.16 -19.11
C CYS A 521 -33.26 -0.40 -20.54
N ASP A 522 -32.16 -0.02 -21.21
CA ASP A 522 -31.80 -0.57 -22.53
C ASP A 522 -31.38 -2.03 -22.42
N LEU A 523 -30.76 -2.40 -21.29
CA LEU A 523 -30.47 -3.78 -20.92
C LEU A 523 -30.95 -4.07 -19.51
N GLU A 524 -31.51 -5.27 -19.31
CA GLU A 524 -31.79 -5.83 -17.99
C GLU A 524 -30.98 -7.11 -17.79
N VAL A 525 -30.17 -7.14 -16.74
CA VAL A 525 -29.28 -8.26 -16.40
C VAL A 525 -29.76 -8.92 -15.12
N LEU A 526 -30.13 -10.20 -15.22
CA LEU A 526 -30.49 -11.02 -14.07
C LEU A 526 -29.35 -12.00 -13.78
N THR A 527 -28.84 -11.99 -12.55
CA THR A 527 -27.72 -12.84 -12.14
C THR A 527 -27.58 -12.94 -10.62
N GLN A 528 -26.64 -13.74 -10.14
CA GLN A 528 -26.15 -13.71 -8.77
C GLN A 528 -25.00 -12.71 -8.65
N GLU A 529 -24.84 -12.08 -7.46
CA GLU A 529 -23.76 -11.13 -7.23
C GLU A 529 -22.38 -11.74 -7.50
N ILE A 530 -22.16 -12.97 -7.01
CA ILE A 530 -20.89 -13.68 -7.18
C ILE A 530 -20.56 -13.93 -8.65
N GLU A 531 -21.55 -14.25 -9.50
CA GLU A 531 -21.34 -14.48 -10.91
C GLU A 531 -20.92 -13.23 -11.67
N LEU A 532 -21.57 -12.10 -11.36
CA LEU A 532 -21.16 -10.81 -11.93
C LEU A 532 -19.74 -10.42 -11.47
N LYS A 533 -19.42 -10.64 -10.19
CA LYS A 533 -18.08 -10.40 -9.65
C LYS A 533 -17.02 -11.22 -10.38
N ARG A 534 -17.25 -12.53 -10.60
CA ARG A 534 -16.34 -13.41 -11.36
C ARG A 534 -16.11 -12.91 -12.79
N VAL A 535 -17.16 -12.46 -13.47
CA VAL A 535 -17.06 -11.93 -14.83
C VAL A 535 -16.29 -10.62 -14.88
N LEU A 536 -16.59 -9.68 -13.99
CA LEU A 536 -15.95 -8.35 -13.98
C LEU A 536 -14.49 -8.37 -13.51
N THR A 537 -14.11 -9.38 -12.73
CA THR A 537 -12.72 -9.60 -12.31
C THR A 537 -11.92 -10.51 -13.26
N GLY A 538 -12.56 -11.06 -14.27
CA GLY A 538 -11.91 -11.92 -15.27
C GLY A 538 -11.74 -13.38 -14.84
N LEU A 539 -12.24 -13.79 -13.67
CA LEU A 539 -12.23 -15.20 -13.23
C LEU A 539 -13.16 -16.08 -14.06
N LYS A 540 -14.14 -15.48 -14.74
CA LYS A 540 -15.07 -16.19 -15.58
C LYS A 540 -15.32 -15.46 -16.89
N ASN A 541 -15.41 -16.22 -17.99
CA ASN A 541 -15.68 -15.64 -19.29
C ASN A 541 -17.17 -15.22 -19.38
N PRO A 542 -17.50 -13.97 -19.75
CA PRO A 542 -18.89 -13.50 -19.85
C PRO A 542 -19.73 -14.30 -20.84
N VAL A 543 -19.13 -14.77 -21.96
CA VAL A 543 -19.86 -15.57 -22.96
C VAL A 543 -20.28 -16.92 -22.37
N SER A 544 -19.42 -17.55 -21.57
CA SER A 544 -19.77 -18.83 -20.93
C SER A 544 -20.87 -18.65 -19.86
N SER A 545 -20.81 -17.58 -19.05
CA SER A 545 -21.84 -17.27 -18.04
C SER A 545 -23.21 -17.00 -18.66
N ILE A 546 -23.25 -16.32 -19.82
CA ILE A 546 -24.49 -16.11 -20.58
C ILE A 546 -24.99 -17.44 -21.15
N SER A 547 -24.11 -18.25 -21.76
CA SER A 547 -24.49 -19.52 -22.39
C SER A 547 -24.99 -20.56 -21.39
N SER A 548 -24.47 -20.58 -20.17
CA SER A 548 -24.94 -21.45 -19.07
C SER A 548 -26.20 -20.94 -18.36
N GLY A 549 -26.67 -19.73 -18.68
CA GLY A 549 -27.84 -19.13 -18.06
C GLY A 549 -27.58 -18.54 -16.64
N GLU A 550 -26.33 -18.45 -16.20
CA GLU A 550 -25.96 -17.83 -14.92
C GLU A 550 -26.08 -16.29 -15.00
N ILE A 551 -25.94 -15.74 -16.20
CA ILE A 551 -26.27 -14.36 -16.53
C ILE A 551 -27.32 -14.37 -17.64
N VAL A 552 -28.50 -13.84 -17.34
CA VAL A 552 -29.60 -13.70 -18.31
C VAL A 552 -29.71 -12.21 -18.68
N VAL A 553 -29.66 -11.91 -19.97
CA VAL A 553 -29.70 -10.55 -20.50
C VAL A 553 -30.95 -10.35 -21.34
N GLN A 554 -31.76 -9.37 -20.98
CA GLN A 554 -32.86 -8.85 -21.81
C GLN A 554 -32.34 -7.58 -22.51
N GLY A 555 -32.62 -7.43 -23.80
CA GLY A 555 -32.12 -6.35 -24.65
C GLY A 555 -30.94 -6.74 -25.55
N GLY A 556 -30.36 -7.95 -25.38
CA GLY A 556 -29.38 -8.54 -26.28
C GLY A 556 -28.02 -8.86 -25.66
N ASN A 557 -27.59 -10.11 -25.84
CA ASN A 557 -26.30 -10.61 -25.32
C ASN A 557 -25.11 -9.86 -25.93
N THR A 558 -25.18 -9.56 -27.23
CA THR A 558 -24.11 -8.82 -27.93
C THR A 558 -23.96 -7.40 -27.38
N GLU A 559 -25.06 -6.73 -27.09
CA GLU A 559 -25.05 -5.37 -26.56
C GLU A 559 -24.48 -5.37 -25.13
N PHE A 560 -24.77 -6.39 -24.32
CA PHE A 560 -24.17 -6.53 -23.00
C PHE A 560 -22.64 -6.75 -23.08
N LEU A 561 -22.15 -7.55 -24.03
CA LEU A 561 -20.72 -7.74 -24.23
C LEU A 561 -20.03 -6.44 -24.69
N LYS A 562 -20.67 -5.66 -25.55
CA LYS A 562 -20.18 -4.31 -25.92
C LYS A 562 -20.14 -3.38 -24.71
N PHE A 563 -21.21 -3.38 -23.91
CA PHE A 563 -21.26 -2.59 -22.66
C PHE A 563 -20.12 -2.97 -21.73
N LEU A 564 -19.80 -4.25 -21.52
CA LEU A 564 -18.67 -4.66 -20.70
C LEU A 564 -17.31 -4.22 -21.27
N ALA A 565 -17.19 -4.11 -22.60
CA ALA A 565 -15.93 -3.76 -23.25
C ALA A 565 -15.50 -2.30 -23.01
N ILE A 566 -16.44 -1.39 -22.78
CA ILE A 566 -16.11 0.04 -22.52
C ILE A 566 -15.52 0.32 -21.14
N PHE A 567 -15.43 -0.70 -20.26
CA PHE A 567 -14.84 -0.62 -18.93
C PHE A 567 -13.48 -1.39 -18.83
N ARG A 568 -12.95 -1.85 -19.96
CA ARG A 568 -11.71 -2.64 -20.01
C ARG A 568 -10.45 -1.80 -20.17
#